data_27559dc78ccdbdbaed9253f6c5c671b3
#
_entry.id   27559dc78ccdbdbaed9253f6c5c671b3
#
_cell.length_a   1.000
_cell.length_b   1.000
_cell.length_c   1.000
_cell.angle_alpha   90.00
_cell.angle_beta   90.00
_cell.angle_gamma   90.00
#
_symmetry.space_group_name_H-M   'P 1'
#
loop_
_entity.id
_entity.type
_entity.pdbx_description
1 polymer ?
#
loop_
_entity_poly.entity_id
_entity_poly.type
_entity_poly.pdbx_seq_one_letter_code
_entity_poly.pdbx_strand_id
1 'polypeptide(L)'
;DKPLMYQGMSHRFYGPYDDIPFISEEDGIDFEGEFGVIVDHVPMGTKAEDAHQHIKLLVQINDWSLRTLAPAEMKTGFGWIQAKPACSMAAFAVTPDEAGAAWKDGRIHLNLEVSWNHTDFGHPHGGEMSVGFHELIAHAAATRELCAGTIIGSGTVSNDNFRATGSSCIAERRGMEIVYTGSPKTPYMHFGDQVDMQVNYPEGNLLFGVIHQRVVKLNA
;
A
#
# COMPACT_ATOMS: atom_id res chain seq x y z
N ASP A 1 15.45 -4.24 -14.14
CA ASP A 1 15.74 -4.21 -12.69
C ASP A 1 14.77 -5.15 -11.98
N LYS A 2 15.16 -5.66 -10.81
CA LYS A 2 14.30 -6.53 -10.01
C LYS A 2 13.38 -5.69 -9.14
N PRO A 3 12.08 -6.05 -8.98
CA PRO A 3 11.22 -5.37 -8.04
C PRO A 3 11.72 -5.53 -6.60
N LEU A 4 11.59 -4.47 -5.81
CA LEU A 4 11.85 -4.52 -4.37
C LEU A 4 10.58 -5.02 -3.69
N MET A 5 10.65 -6.18 -3.05
CA MET A 5 9.55 -6.78 -2.32
C MET A 5 10.02 -7.23 -0.94
N TYR A 6 9.17 -7.09 0.06
CA TYR A 6 9.38 -7.66 1.37
C TYR A 6 8.24 -8.61 1.72
N GLN A 7 8.48 -9.51 2.67
CA GLN A 7 7.45 -10.44 3.14
C GLN A 7 6.71 -9.81 4.31
N GLY A 8 5.49 -9.36 4.05
CA GLY A 8 4.63 -8.73 5.04
C GLY A 8 4.16 -9.68 6.14
N MET A 9 3.62 -9.11 7.20
CA MET A 9 3.03 -9.85 8.30
C MET A 9 1.78 -10.61 7.81
N SER A 10 1.69 -11.91 8.14
CA SER A 10 0.71 -12.83 7.55
C SER A 10 -0.46 -13.20 8.46
N HIS A 11 -0.42 -12.82 9.74
CA HIS A 11 -1.38 -13.34 10.72
C HIS A 11 -2.65 -12.49 10.88
N ARG A 12 -2.62 -11.23 10.42
CA ARG A 12 -3.71 -10.28 10.62
C ARG A 12 -3.72 -9.17 9.58
N PHE A 13 -4.93 -8.73 9.22
CA PHE A 13 -5.22 -7.43 8.64
C PHE A 13 -6.20 -6.69 9.55
N TYR A 14 -6.05 -5.38 9.70
CA TYR A 14 -7.06 -4.53 10.30
C TYR A 14 -8.19 -4.27 9.31
N GLY A 15 -9.41 -4.15 9.83
CA GLY A 15 -10.56 -3.72 9.07
C GLY A 15 -10.47 -2.22 8.70
N PRO A 16 -11.32 -1.76 7.76
CA PRO A 16 -11.24 -0.40 7.24
C PRO A 16 -11.58 0.71 8.24
N TYR A 17 -12.24 0.37 9.35
CA TYR A 17 -12.69 1.30 10.39
C TYR A 17 -12.09 1.01 11.76
N ASP A 18 -11.11 0.11 11.83
CA ASP A 18 -10.44 -0.20 13.09
C ASP A 18 -9.55 0.97 13.54
N ASP A 19 -9.55 1.29 14.82
CA ASP A 19 -8.50 2.10 15.44
C ASP A 19 -7.18 1.33 15.39
N ILE A 20 -6.08 2.00 15.01
CA ILE A 20 -4.77 1.37 14.82
C ILE A 20 -3.87 1.68 16.02
N PRO A 21 -3.59 0.67 16.85
CA PRO A 21 -2.83 0.87 18.07
C PRO A 21 -1.32 0.88 17.80
N PHE A 22 -0.63 1.88 18.38
CA PHE A 22 0.82 1.95 18.44
C PHE A 22 1.30 2.23 19.86
N ILE A 23 2.55 1.87 20.14
CA ILE A 23 3.18 2.05 21.47
C ILE A 23 3.69 3.48 21.63
N SER A 24 4.35 4.02 20.57
CA SER A 24 5.04 5.31 20.64
C SER A 24 4.91 6.07 19.32
N GLU A 25 4.69 7.38 19.41
CA GLU A 25 4.78 8.29 18.26
C GLU A 25 6.23 8.48 17.78
N GLU A 26 7.21 8.23 18.64
CA GLU A 26 8.65 8.33 18.32
C GLU A 26 9.07 7.28 17.29
N ASP A 27 8.30 6.22 17.11
CA ASP A 27 8.53 5.18 16.10
C ASP A 27 8.32 5.71 14.67
N GLY A 28 7.74 6.91 14.51
CA GLY A 28 7.52 7.55 13.22
C GLY A 28 6.38 6.89 12.43
N ILE A 29 5.17 6.98 12.97
CA ILE A 29 3.95 6.35 12.43
C ILE A 29 3.59 6.97 11.08
N ASP A 30 3.51 6.14 10.05
CA ASP A 30 3.20 6.53 8.68
C ASP A 30 2.19 5.57 8.07
N PHE A 31 1.32 6.10 7.23
CA PHE A 31 0.45 5.33 6.35
C PHE A 31 1.11 5.10 4.99
N GLU A 32 0.75 4.03 4.31
CA GLU A 32 1.10 3.77 2.90
C GLU A 32 -0.14 3.35 2.13
N GLY A 33 -0.66 4.24 1.30
CA GLY A 33 -1.76 3.91 0.41
C GLY A 33 -1.28 3.05 -0.75
N GLU A 34 -1.85 1.86 -0.86
CA GLU A 34 -1.47 0.86 -1.83
C GLU A 34 -2.68 0.22 -2.51
N PHE A 35 -2.44 -0.35 -3.68
CA PHE A 35 -3.28 -1.38 -4.25
C PHE A 35 -2.71 -2.77 -3.93
N GLY A 36 -3.56 -3.78 -4.06
CA GLY A 36 -3.15 -5.16 -3.91
C GLY A 36 -3.95 -6.10 -4.79
N VAL A 37 -3.42 -7.29 -5.00
CA VAL A 37 -4.13 -8.40 -5.63
C VAL A 37 -4.13 -9.61 -4.73
N ILE A 38 -5.22 -10.38 -4.76
CA ILE A 38 -5.34 -11.67 -4.09
C ILE A 38 -5.33 -12.74 -5.17
N VAL A 39 -4.42 -13.72 -5.02
CA VAL A 39 -4.23 -14.77 -6.02
C VAL A 39 -4.85 -16.10 -5.59
N ASP A 40 -5.13 -16.97 -6.55
CA ASP A 40 -5.31 -18.39 -6.28
C ASP A 40 -3.95 -19.09 -6.11
N HIS A 41 -3.90 -20.42 -6.19
CA HIS A 41 -2.63 -21.13 -6.15
C HIS A 41 -1.77 -20.80 -7.38
N VAL A 42 -0.60 -20.22 -7.14
CA VAL A 42 0.38 -19.89 -8.19
C VAL A 42 1.51 -20.91 -8.15
N PRO A 43 1.69 -21.75 -9.18
CA PRO A 43 2.78 -22.71 -9.24
C PRO A 43 4.15 -22.03 -9.20
N MET A 44 5.15 -22.70 -8.58
CA MET A 44 6.52 -22.24 -8.59
C MET A 44 7.04 -22.10 -10.04
N GLY A 45 7.69 -20.99 -10.33
CA GLY A 45 8.25 -20.69 -11.66
C GLY A 45 7.26 -20.12 -12.67
N THR A 46 6.02 -19.79 -12.26
CA THR A 46 5.02 -19.09 -13.11
C THR A 46 5.65 -17.84 -13.71
N LYS A 47 5.48 -17.67 -15.03
CA LYS A 47 5.99 -16.51 -15.77
C LYS A 47 5.00 -15.35 -15.72
N ALA A 48 5.49 -14.12 -15.97
CA ALA A 48 4.66 -12.93 -15.94
C ALA A 48 3.48 -13.00 -16.93
N GLU A 49 3.72 -13.55 -18.13
CA GLU A 49 2.69 -13.77 -19.16
C GLU A 49 1.53 -14.65 -18.70
N ASP A 50 1.81 -15.62 -17.80
CA ASP A 50 0.82 -16.56 -17.27
C ASP A 50 0.23 -16.08 -15.92
N ALA A 51 0.89 -15.17 -15.23
CA ALA A 51 0.53 -14.77 -13.88
C ALA A 51 -0.82 -14.02 -13.78
N HIS A 52 -1.27 -13.38 -14.87
CA HIS A 52 -2.56 -12.69 -14.92
C HIS A 52 -3.75 -13.60 -14.57
N GLN A 53 -3.71 -14.87 -14.99
CA GLN A 53 -4.79 -15.82 -14.74
C GLN A 53 -4.96 -16.18 -13.25
N HIS A 54 -3.93 -15.95 -12.44
CA HIS A 54 -3.94 -16.21 -11.00
C HIS A 54 -4.49 -15.05 -10.17
N ILE A 55 -4.67 -13.86 -10.75
CA ILE A 55 -5.26 -12.72 -10.07
C ILE A 55 -6.77 -12.90 -9.99
N LYS A 56 -7.31 -13.05 -8.77
CA LYS A 56 -8.74 -13.30 -8.55
C LYS A 56 -9.44 -12.06 -8.02
N LEU A 57 -8.80 -11.31 -7.13
CA LEU A 57 -9.40 -10.12 -6.54
C LEU A 57 -8.38 -8.98 -6.52
N LEU A 58 -8.90 -7.77 -6.62
CA LEU A 58 -8.21 -6.51 -6.42
C LEU A 58 -8.65 -5.92 -5.09
N VAL A 59 -7.76 -5.22 -4.39
CA VAL A 59 -8.03 -4.67 -3.06
C VAL A 59 -7.24 -3.37 -2.84
N GLN A 60 -7.74 -2.50 -1.96
CA GLN A 60 -7.02 -1.34 -1.44
C GLN A 60 -6.45 -1.67 -0.07
N ILE A 61 -5.21 -1.25 0.19
CA ILE A 61 -4.44 -1.56 1.40
C ILE A 61 -3.89 -0.26 1.99
N ASN A 62 -3.76 -0.23 3.31
CA ASN A 62 -2.89 0.71 4.01
C ASN A 62 -1.78 -0.11 4.69
N ASP A 63 -0.54 0.00 4.19
CA ASP A 63 0.63 -0.72 4.69
C ASP A 63 1.34 0.11 5.75
N TRP A 64 0.81 0.10 6.97
CA TRP A 64 1.33 0.85 8.10
C TRP A 64 2.83 0.66 8.29
N SER A 65 3.53 1.75 8.58
CA SER A 65 4.98 1.77 8.67
C SER A 65 5.46 2.56 9.88
N LEU A 66 6.56 2.11 10.47
CA LEU A 66 7.27 2.80 11.56
C LEU A 66 8.65 3.25 11.05
N ARG A 67 8.72 4.48 10.60
CA ARG A 67 9.83 5.00 9.79
C ARG A 67 11.14 5.17 10.54
N THR A 68 11.10 5.38 11.85
CA THR A 68 12.34 5.49 12.64
C THR A 68 12.99 4.14 12.90
N LEU A 69 12.22 3.05 12.86
CA LEU A 69 12.72 1.68 13.02
C LEU A 69 13.28 1.08 11.72
N ALA A 70 12.67 1.45 10.57
CA ALA A 70 13.00 0.87 9.26
C ALA A 70 14.49 0.93 8.87
N PRO A 71 15.24 2.04 9.07
CA PRO A 71 16.66 2.11 8.68
C PRO A 71 17.55 1.13 9.44
N ALA A 72 17.23 0.83 10.70
CA ALA A 72 18.00 -0.13 11.49
C ALA A 72 17.77 -1.56 11.00
N GLU A 73 16.52 -1.93 10.74
CA GLU A 73 16.17 -3.25 10.22
C GLU A 73 16.69 -3.47 8.79
N MET A 74 16.61 -2.46 7.91
CA MET A 74 17.16 -2.54 6.55
C MET A 74 18.66 -2.90 6.54
N LYS A 75 19.44 -2.40 7.50
CA LYS A 75 20.86 -2.69 7.60
C LYS A 75 21.16 -4.15 7.94
N THR A 76 20.20 -4.87 8.52
CA THR A 76 20.41 -6.30 8.87
C THR A 76 20.38 -7.21 7.63
N GLY A 77 19.72 -6.80 6.55
CA GLY A 77 19.51 -7.59 5.35
C GLY A 77 18.46 -8.70 5.48
N PHE A 78 17.80 -8.84 6.65
CA PHE A 78 16.78 -9.88 6.88
C PHE A 78 15.34 -9.41 6.61
N GLY A 79 15.13 -8.15 6.32
CA GLY A 79 13.81 -7.56 6.11
C GLY A 79 13.24 -6.92 7.37
N TRP A 80 11.99 -6.50 7.28
CA TRP A 80 11.32 -5.76 8.36
C TRP A 80 10.47 -6.68 9.23
N ILE A 81 10.52 -6.44 10.54
CA ILE A 81 9.63 -7.05 11.54
C ILE A 81 8.89 -5.95 12.31
N GLN A 82 9.62 -5.09 13.02
CA GLN A 82 9.03 -4.04 13.85
C GLN A 82 8.55 -2.85 13.01
N ALA A 83 9.29 -2.52 11.94
CA ALA A 83 8.98 -1.37 11.08
C ALA A 83 7.70 -1.55 10.25
N LYS A 84 7.21 -2.78 10.08
CA LYS A 84 6.02 -3.11 9.29
C LYS A 84 5.02 -3.92 10.13
N PRO A 85 4.17 -3.25 10.93
CA PRO A 85 3.07 -3.91 11.64
C PRO A 85 2.01 -4.44 10.67
N ALA A 86 0.90 -4.95 11.19
CA ALA A 86 -0.16 -5.48 10.35
C ALA A 86 -0.76 -4.38 9.47
N CYS A 87 -0.97 -4.70 8.18
CA CYS A 87 -1.65 -3.84 7.23
C CYS A 87 -3.14 -3.73 7.53
N SER A 88 -3.78 -2.73 6.94
CA SER A 88 -5.23 -2.60 6.88
C SER A 88 -5.73 -2.88 5.47
N MET A 89 -6.99 -3.30 5.35
CA MET A 89 -7.61 -3.60 4.07
C MET A 89 -8.98 -2.93 3.98
N ALA A 90 -9.34 -2.46 2.78
CA ALA A 90 -10.66 -1.92 2.50
C ALA A 90 -11.77 -2.97 2.70
N ALA A 91 -13.03 -2.51 2.79
CA ALA A 91 -14.17 -3.38 3.09
C ALA A 91 -14.47 -4.38 1.98
N PHE A 92 -14.17 -4.03 0.75
CA PHE A 92 -14.49 -4.84 -0.43
C PHE A 92 -13.23 -5.16 -1.22
N ALA A 93 -13.16 -6.40 -1.69
CA ALA A 93 -12.29 -6.82 -2.76
C ALA A 93 -13.16 -7.09 -3.99
N VAL A 94 -12.71 -6.72 -5.18
CA VAL A 94 -13.47 -6.84 -6.41
C VAL A 94 -12.73 -7.72 -7.41
N THR A 95 -13.46 -8.39 -8.29
CA THR A 95 -12.84 -9.16 -9.39
C THR A 95 -12.29 -8.20 -10.46
N PRO A 96 -11.29 -8.61 -11.25
CA PRO A 96 -10.78 -7.81 -12.37
C PRO A 96 -11.84 -7.40 -13.39
N ASP A 97 -12.85 -8.25 -13.64
CA ASP A 97 -13.96 -7.95 -14.55
C ASP A 97 -14.92 -6.91 -13.97
N GLU A 98 -15.16 -6.90 -12.66
CA GLU A 98 -15.94 -5.85 -11.98
C GLU A 98 -15.23 -4.49 -12.05
N ALA A 99 -13.91 -4.47 -11.92
CA ALA A 99 -13.13 -3.24 -12.10
C ALA A 99 -13.17 -2.74 -13.57
N GLY A 100 -13.49 -3.59 -14.52
CA GLY A 100 -13.69 -3.24 -15.92
C GLY A 100 -12.50 -2.51 -16.55
N ALA A 101 -12.75 -1.37 -17.17
CA ALA A 101 -11.71 -0.58 -17.86
C ALA A 101 -10.65 -0.02 -16.92
N ALA A 102 -10.91 0.05 -15.61
CA ALA A 102 -9.94 0.48 -14.61
C ALA A 102 -8.84 -0.58 -14.38
N TRP A 103 -9.08 -1.85 -14.68
CA TRP A 103 -8.07 -2.90 -14.62
C TRP A 103 -7.45 -3.12 -15.99
N LYS A 104 -6.20 -2.74 -16.15
CA LYS A 104 -5.49 -2.86 -17.43
C LYS A 104 -3.99 -3.09 -17.21
N ASP A 105 -3.38 -3.97 -18.01
CA ASP A 105 -1.94 -4.25 -18.01
C ASP A 105 -1.38 -4.60 -16.61
N GLY A 106 -2.17 -5.33 -15.80
CA GLY A 106 -1.81 -5.70 -14.44
C GLY A 106 -1.72 -4.52 -13.47
N ARG A 107 -2.50 -3.44 -13.70
CA ARG A 107 -2.52 -2.20 -12.88
C ARG A 107 -3.95 -1.70 -12.71
N ILE A 108 -4.18 -0.96 -11.65
CA ILE A 108 -5.45 -0.25 -11.41
C ILE A 108 -5.28 1.20 -11.89
N HIS A 109 -5.98 1.55 -12.98
CA HIS A 109 -5.91 2.86 -13.62
C HIS A 109 -6.93 3.84 -13.02
N LEU A 110 -6.86 4.03 -11.70
CA LEU A 110 -7.63 5.00 -10.94
C LEU A 110 -6.72 5.73 -9.95
N ASN A 111 -7.18 6.87 -9.47
CA ASN A 111 -6.49 7.60 -8.40
C ASN A 111 -6.78 6.95 -7.04
N LEU A 112 -5.75 6.83 -6.22
CA LEU A 112 -5.86 6.55 -4.81
C LEU A 112 -5.92 7.88 -4.06
N GLU A 113 -7.10 8.28 -3.62
CA GLU A 113 -7.31 9.52 -2.87
C GLU A 113 -6.98 9.30 -1.40
N VAL A 114 -6.11 10.12 -0.86
CA VAL A 114 -5.68 10.08 0.55
C VAL A 114 -5.92 11.43 1.19
N SER A 115 -6.59 11.43 2.35
CA SER A 115 -6.65 12.60 3.21
C SER A 115 -6.13 12.29 4.60
N TRP A 116 -5.48 13.27 5.24
CA TRP A 116 -4.97 13.21 6.60
C TRP A 116 -5.55 14.35 7.42
N ASN A 117 -6.23 14.00 8.51
CA ASN A 117 -6.95 14.94 9.35
C ASN A 117 -7.91 15.84 8.54
N HIS A 118 -8.68 15.21 7.64
CA HIS A 118 -9.66 15.85 6.74
C HIS A 118 -9.05 16.84 5.73
N THR A 119 -7.72 16.82 5.56
CA THR A 119 -7.03 17.64 4.56
C THR A 119 -6.51 16.73 3.44
N ASP A 120 -6.72 17.14 2.20
CA ASP A 120 -6.18 16.41 1.04
C ASP A 120 -4.66 16.24 1.18
N PHE A 121 -4.22 14.99 1.10
CA PHE A 121 -2.81 14.63 1.18
C PHE A 121 -2.25 14.25 -0.19
N GLY A 122 -3.05 13.61 -1.01
CA GLY A 122 -2.67 13.27 -2.38
C GLY A 122 -3.65 12.31 -3.05
N HIS A 123 -3.50 12.24 -4.37
CA HIS A 123 -4.34 11.42 -5.24
C HIS A 123 -3.53 10.78 -6.39
N PRO A 124 -2.44 10.04 -6.07
CA PRO A 124 -1.61 9.42 -7.10
C PRO A 124 -2.39 8.35 -7.87
N HIS A 125 -2.02 8.18 -9.15
CA HIS A 125 -2.68 7.27 -10.08
C HIS A 125 -1.97 5.93 -10.15
N GLY A 126 -2.68 4.82 -9.92
CA GLY A 126 -2.09 3.48 -9.84
C GLY A 126 -1.59 2.92 -11.18
N GLY A 127 -2.04 3.47 -12.30
CA GLY A 127 -1.57 3.07 -13.62
C GLY A 127 -0.12 3.42 -13.91
N GLU A 128 0.54 4.25 -13.08
CA GLU A 128 1.94 4.63 -13.22
C GLU A 128 2.92 3.68 -12.49
N MET A 129 2.44 2.59 -11.88
CA MET A 129 3.31 1.55 -11.34
C MET A 129 4.35 1.13 -12.39
N SER A 130 5.63 1.16 -12.03
CA SER A 130 6.72 0.73 -12.94
C SER A 130 6.67 -0.76 -13.27
N VAL A 131 6.22 -1.58 -12.32
CA VAL A 131 6.09 -3.05 -12.42
C VAL A 131 4.63 -3.44 -12.20
N GLY A 132 4.02 -4.19 -13.12
CA GLY A 132 2.65 -4.66 -12.97
C GLY A 132 2.50 -5.83 -12.01
N PHE A 133 1.31 -6.06 -11.48
CA PHE A 133 1.05 -7.15 -10.52
C PHE A 133 1.43 -8.54 -11.06
N HIS A 134 1.26 -8.80 -12.35
CA HIS A 134 1.68 -10.06 -12.97
C HIS A 134 3.19 -10.29 -12.89
N GLU A 135 3.99 -9.22 -12.99
CA GLU A 135 5.43 -9.27 -12.86
C GLU A 135 5.85 -9.46 -11.39
N LEU A 136 5.14 -8.81 -10.43
CA LEU A 136 5.35 -9.00 -8.99
C LEU A 136 5.04 -10.45 -8.58
N ILE A 137 3.94 -11.03 -9.08
CA ILE A 137 3.58 -12.43 -8.84
C ILE A 137 4.66 -13.36 -9.38
N ALA A 138 5.10 -13.17 -10.63
CA ALA A 138 6.16 -13.99 -11.21
C ALA A 138 7.48 -13.89 -10.43
N HIS A 139 7.82 -12.68 -9.96
CA HIS A 139 8.99 -12.48 -9.11
C HIS A 139 8.87 -13.24 -7.78
N ALA A 140 7.72 -13.12 -7.10
CA ALA A 140 7.47 -13.82 -5.84
C ALA A 140 7.44 -15.35 -5.99
N ALA A 141 6.90 -15.83 -7.11
CA ALA A 141 6.76 -17.27 -7.41
C ALA A 141 8.02 -17.91 -8.02
N ALA A 142 9.09 -17.16 -8.24
CA ALA A 142 10.28 -17.67 -8.95
C ALA A 142 10.93 -18.90 -8.28
N THR A 143 10.87 -19.00 -6.95
CA THR A 143 11.52 -20.07 -6.17
C THR A 143 10.59 -20.72 -5.15
N ARG A 144 9.30 -20.42 -5.19
CA ARG A 144 8.26 -20.97 -4.32
C ARG A 144 6.91 -20.93 -5.01
N GLU A 145 5.98 -21.75 -4.57
CA GLU A 145 4.58 -21.59 -4.90
C GLU A 145 3.95 -20.50 -4.02
N LEU A 146 2.87 -19.86 -4.49
CA LEU A 146 2.03 -18.99 -3.68
C LEU A 146 0.70 -19.72 -3.42
N CYS A 147 0.33 -19.83 -2.16
CA CYS A 147 -0.95 -20.42 -1.79
C CYS A 147 -2.13 -19.53 -2.22
N ALA A 148 -3.27 -20.15 -2.48
CA ALA A 148 -4.52 -19.42 -2.68
C ALA A 148 -4.79 -18.49 -1.47
N GLY A 149 -5.16 -17.23 -1.75
CA GLY A 149 -5.34 -16.20 -0.75
C GLY A 149 -4.08 -15.39 -0.44
N THR A 150 -2.94 -15.67 -1.08
CA THR A 150 -1.75 -14.80 -0.98
C THR A 150 -2.07 -13.43 -1.54
N ILE A 151 -1.67 -12.39 -0.79
CA ILE A 151 -1.86 -10.99 -1.16
C ILE A 151 -0.51 -10.42 -1.62
N ILE A 152 -0.50 -9.77 -2.77
CA ILE A 152 0.65 -9.03 -3.31
C ILE A 152 0.28 -7.56 -3.35
N GLY A 153 0.99 -6.73 -2.59
CA GLY A 153 0.86 -5.28 -2.57
C GLY A 153 1.65 -4.61 -3.69
N SER A 154 1.24 -3.41 -4.07
CA SER A 154 1.90 -2.60 -5.11
C SER A 154 3.16 -1.89 -4.62
N GLY A 155 3.33 -1.78 -3.30
CA GLY A 155 4.10 -0.68 -2.74
C GLY A 155 3.28 0.62 -2.78
N THR A 156 3.74 1.63 -2.05
CA THR A 156 3.10 2.95 -2.00
C THR A 156 2.80 3.47 -3.41
N VAL A 157 1.55 3.81 -3.71
CA VAL A 157 1.18 4.40 -5.00
C VAL A 157 1.81 5.78 -5.13
N SER A 158 2.60 5.99 -6.17
CA SER A 158 3.37 7.21 -6.35
C SER A 158 3.49 7.57 -7.83
N ASN A 159 3.66 8.85 -8.13
CA ASN A 159 3.73 9.35 -9.50
C ASN A 159 4.91 10.32 -9.68
N ASP A 160 5.49 10.34 -10.88
CA ASP A 160 6.56 11.29 -11.22
C ASP A 160 6.09 12.74 -11.08
N ASN A 161 4.79 12.99 -11.35
CA ASN A 161 4.17 14.32 -11.21
C ASN A 161 3.65 14.59 -9.78
N PHE A 162 4.40 14.19 -8.76
CA PHE A 162 4.04 14.30 -7.34
C PHE A 162 3.64 15.71 -6.89
N ARG A 163 4.11 16.77 -7.57
CA ARG A 163 3.72 18.15 -7.25
C ARG A 163 2.24 18.43 -7.52
N ALA A 164 1.67 17.75 -8.49
CA ALA A 164 0.24 17.86 -8.81
C ALA A 164 -0.59 16.81 -8.08
N THR A 165 -0.06 15.58 -7.97
CA THR A 165 -0.80 14.44 -7.41
C THR A 165 -0.62 14.27 -5.90
N GLY A 166 0.33 14.94 -5.28
CA GLY A 166 0.68 14.70 -3.88
C GLY A 166 1.34 13.33 -3.68
N SER A 167 1.16 12.76 -2.49
CA SER A 167 1.72 11.47 -2.08
C SER A 167 0.68 10.61 -1.40
N SER A 168 0.89 9.31 -1.35
CA SER A 168 0.10 8.38 -0.54
C SER A 168 0.84 7.84 0.69
N CYS A 169 2.00 8.44 1.05
CA CYS A 169 2.65 8.25 2.35
C CYS A 169 3.41 9.50 2.80
N ILE A 170 3.64 9.61 4.10
CA ILE A 170 4.37 10.75 4.69
C ILE A 170 5.85 10.70 4.34
N ALA A 171 6.45 9.50 4.32
CA ALA A 171 7.87 9.34 4.01
C ALA A 171 8.24 9.89 2.63
N GLU A 172 7.43 9.65 1.61
CA GLU A 172 7.62 10.22 0.27
C GLU A 172 7.52 11.75 0.29
N ARG A 173 6.48 12.30 0.93
CA ARG A 173 6.32 13.76 1.10
C ARG A 173 7.56 14.36 1.75
N ARG A 174 8.07 13.76 2.81
CA ARG A 174 9.28 14.20 3.52
C ARG A 174 10.53 14.08 2.65
N GLY A 175 10.64 13.02 1.84
CA GLY A 175 11.73 12.84 0.87
C GLY A 175 11.75 13.97 -0.16
N MET A 176 10.60 14.33 -0.69
CA MET A 176 10.47 15.46 -1.63
C MET A 176 10.84 16.79 -0.95
N GLU A 177 10.38 17.03 0.28
CA GLU A 177 10.74 18.24 1.04
C GLU A 177 12.25 18.34 1.24
N ILE A 178 12.92 17.24 1.58
CA ILE A 178 14.40 17.22 1.74
C ILE A 178 15.07 17.61 0.42
N VAL A 179 14.66 17.01 -0.71
CA VAL A 179 15.26 17.28 -2.01
C VAL A 179 15.08 18.74 -2.43
N TYR A 180 13.90 19.34 -2.20
CA TYR A 180 13.59 20.69 -2.69
C TYR A 180 13.83 21.81 -1.69
N THR A 181 13.82 21.53 -0.38
CA THR A 181 13.94 22.56 0.67
C THR A 181 15.08 22.31 1.65
N GLY A 182 15.76 21.16 1.54
CA GLY A 182 16.89 20.77 2.39
C GLY A 182 16.52 20.11 3.71
N SER A 183 15.25 20.12 4.09
CA SER A 183 14.79 19.47 5.34
C SER A 183 13.32 19.07 5.27
N PRO A 184 12.90 18.00 5.98
CA PRO A 184 11.51 17.61 6.05
C PRO A 184 10.75 18.59 6.96
N LYS A 185 9.50 18.91 6.55
CA LYS A 185 8.59 19.80 7.29
C LYS A 185 7.37 19.05 7.81
N THR A 186 6.89 18.08 7.04
CA THR A 186 5.74 17.25 7.41
C THR A 186 6.13 16.34 8.58
N PRO A 187 5.41 16.37 9.73
CA PRO A 187 5.63 15.43 10.82
C PRO A 187 5.17 14.01 10.42
N TYR A 188 5.50 13.02 11.24
CA TYR A 188 4.80 11.74 11.21
C TYR A 188 3.50 11.85 12.02
N MET A 189 2.62 10.83 11.94
CA MET A 189 1.34 10.84 12.63
C MET A 189 1.50 10.83 14.16
N HIS A 190 0.55 11.48 14.82
CA HIS A 190 0.39 11.48 16.26
C HIS A 190 -0.85 10.69 16.68
N PHE A 191 -0.94 10.32 17.97
CA PHE A 191 -2.16 9.71 18.51
C PHE A 191 -3.34 10.67 18.36
N GLY A 192 -4.44 10.14 17.83
CA GLY A 192 -5.64 10.89 17.47
C GLY A 192 -5.71 11.31 16.01
N ASP A 193 -4.60 11.28 15.27
CA ASP A 193 -4.60 11.54 13.83
C ASP A 193 -5.42 10.49 13.07
N GLN A 194 -6.04 10.94 12.01
CA GLN A 194 -6.92 10.15 11.16
C GLN A 194 -6.44 10.16 9.72
N VAL A 195 -6.48 9.00 9.06
CA VAL A 195 -6.25 8.87 7.63
C VAL A 195 -7.47 8.25 6.96
N ASP A 196 -7.84 8.85 5.83
CA ASP A 196 -8.89 8.34 4.96
C ASP A 196 -8.28 7.99 3.61
N MET A 197 -8.66 6.84 3.05
CA MET A 197 -8.23 6.40 1.73
C MET A 197 -9.42 5.83 0.96
N GLN A 198 -9.53 6.22 -0.30
CA GLN A 198 -10.60 5.73 -1.17
C GLN A 198 -10.16 5.74 -2.63
N VAL A 199 -10.90 4.99 -3.44
CA VAL A 199 -10.71 4.90 -4.89
C VAL A 199 -12.07 5.08 -5.55
N ASN A 200 -12.19 6.13 -6.36
CA ASN A 200 -13.42 6.44 -7.06
C ASN A 200 -13.29 6.16 -8.56
N TYR A 201 -14.37 5.64 -9.15
CA TYR A 201 -14.59 5.74 -10.59
C TYR A 201 -14.88 7.20 -10.98
N PRO A 202 -14.68 7.57 -12.26
CA PRO A 202 -14.99 8.94 -12.72
C PRO A 202 -16.42 9.39 -12.45
N GLU A 203 -17.38 8.47 -12.40
CA GLU A 203 -18.78 8.74 -12.06
C GLU A 203 -19.05 8.86 -10.55
N GLY A 204 -18.03 8.68 -9.71
CA GLY A 204 -18.08 8.90 -8.27
C GLY A 204 -18.40 7.67 -7.41
N ASN A 205 -18.59 6.50 -8.01
CA ASN A 205 -18.79 5.26 -7.24
C ASN A 205 -17.47 4.76 -6.67
N LEU A 206 -17.48 4.28 -5.41
CA LEU A 206 -16.33 3.69 -4.74
C LEU A 206 -16.04 2.29 -5.27
N LEU A 207 -14.77 2.01 -5.57
CA LEU A 207 -14.34 0.67 -6.02
C LEU A 207 -14.21 -0.31 -4.83
N PHE A 208 -13.60 0.10 -3.73
CA PHE A 208 -13.25 -0.79 -2.59
C PHE A 208 -13.93 -0.41 -1.27
N GLY A 209 -14.74 0.66 -1.26
CA GLY A 209 -15.15 1.32 -0.03
C GLY A 209 -14.07 2.29 0.49
N VAL A 210 -14.22 2.74 1.71
CA VAL A 210 -13.31 3.70 2.36
C VAL A 210 -12.52 2.99 3.45
N ILE A 211 -11.22 3.25 3.52
CA ILE A 211 -10.43 3.04 4.74
C ILE A 211 -10.49 4.34 5.53
N HIS A 212 -10.99 4.28 6.76
CA HIS A 212 -11.17 5.42 7.66
C HIS A 212 -10.65 5.04 9.04
N GLN A 213 -9.41 5.41 9.35
CA GLN A 213 -8.71 4.87 10.51
C GLN A 213 -8.06 5.95 11.34
N ARG A 214 -8.04 5.74 12.65
CA ARG A 214 -7.42 6.63 13.63
C ARG A 214 -6.25 5.92 14.29
N VAL A 215 -5.16 6.64 14.47
CA VAL A 215 -4.00 6.21 15.27
C VAL A 215 -4.33 6.38 16.75
N VAL A 216 -4.18 5.31 17.53
CA VAL A 216 -4.45 5.33 18.98
C VAL A 216 -3.26 4.80 19.77
N LYS A 217 -3.11 5.30 21.00
CA LYS A 217 -2.12 4.78 21.93
C LYS A 217 -2.59 3.44 22.49
N LEU A 218 -1.76 2.40 22.36
CA LEU A 218 -2.02 1.15 23.05
C LEU A 218 -1.83 1.38 24.56
N ASN A 219 -2.92 1.23 25.33
CA ASN A 219 -2.84 1.22 26.78
C ASN A 219 -2.39 -0.18 27.21
N ALA A 220 -1.22 -0.24 27.84
CA ALA A 220 -0.65 -1.47 28.40
C ALA A 220 -1.40 -1.93 29.65
#